data_9039232eaa97086c0547a2aa211a236d
#
_entry.id   9039232eaa97086c0547a2aa211a236d
#
_cell.length_a   1.000
_cell.length_b   1.000
_cell.length_c   1.000
_cell.angle_alpha   90.00
_cell.angle_beta   90.00
_cell.angle_gamma   90.00
#
_symmetry.space_group_name_H-M   'P 1'
#
loop_
_entity.id
_entity.type
_entity.pdbx_description
1 polymer ?
#
loop_
_entity_poly.entity_id
_entity_poly.type
_entity_poly.pdbx_seq_one_letter_code
_entity_poly.pdbx_strand_id
1 'polypeptide(L)'
;MGLVKVDGTQGLYIMSVISYSVEPLISWARANNTIMSEIYLRLTCAAIYHNCGREEEAMHHIDIEIELALPDRLYGVLAEYCRALGEPLEKRLSAIDENAWKEIKALYKVYNEGWSKLSGTVRGKQIIATLSARQREVAKLAAFGLSNKEIAARMGMSLSAVKQALLSVTDKTGVSRDEFAGFL
;
A
#
# COMPACT_ATOMS: atom_id res chain seq x y z
N MET A 1 3.48 0.12 -2.94
CA MET A 1 2.23 0.38 -3.67
C MET A 1 2.39 1.76 -4.26
N GLY A 2 2.65 1.85 -5.57
CA GLY A 2 2.73 3.15 -6.24
C GLY A 2 1.39 3.85 -6.09
N LEU A 3 1.43 5.13 -5.76
CA LEU A 3 0.28 6.01 -5.73
C LEU A 3 -0.35 5.97 -7.13
N VAL A 4 -1.49 5.30 -7.27
CA VAL A 4 -2.30 5.42 -8.48
C VAL A 4 -2.82 6.83 -8.48
N LYS A 5 -2.33 7.68 -9.39
CA LYS A 5 -2.93 9.00 -9.62
C LYS A 5 -4.39 8.78 -9.98
N VAL A 6 -5.26 9.22 -9.10
CA VAL A 6 -6.71 9.15 -9.29
C VAL A 6 -7.07 10.18 -10.36
N ASP A 7 -7.73 9.74 -11.44
CA ASP A 7 -8.24 10.69 -12.45
C ASP A 7 -9.34 11.58 -11.84
N GLY A 8 -9.64 12.70 -12.51
CA GLY A 8 -10.58 13.69 -11.99
C GLY A 8 -11.98 13.13 -11.67
N THR A 9 -12.44 12.11 -12.41
CA THR A 9 -13.74 11.47 -12.20
C THR A 9 -13.73 10.54 -11.00
N GLN A 10 -12.67 9.75 -10.84
CA GLN A 10 -12.46 8.91 -9.66
C GLN A 10 -12.26 9.74 -8.40
N GLY A 11 -11.54 10.87 -8.51
CA GLY A 11 -11.36 11.83 -7.43
C GLY A 11 -12.68 12.36 -6.90
N LEU A 12 -13.59 12.79 -7.80
CA LEU A 12 -14.93 13.29 -7.43
C LEU A 12 -15.78 12.21 -6.73
N TYR A 13 -15.74 10.97 -7.23
CA TYR A 13 -16.45 9.86 -6.60
C TYR A 13 -15.94 9.57 -5.19
N ILE A 14 -14.62 9.51 -5.01
CA ILE A 14 -13.99 9.29 -3.70
C ILE A 14 -14.34 10.41 -2.73
N MET A 15 -14.32 11.68 -3.18
CA MET A 15 -14.74 12.82 -2.36
C MET A 15 -16.20 12.70 -1.90
N SER A 16 -17.09 12.28 -2.78
CA SER A 16 -18.49 12.04 -2.41
C SER A 16 -18.62 10.95 -1.33
N VAL A 17 -17.87 9.86 -1.47
CA VAL A 17 -17.86 8.80 -0.44
C VAL A 17 -17.35 9.32 0.90
N ILE A 18 -16.28 10.12 0.93
CA ILE A 18 -15.78 10.72 2.16
C ILE A 18 -16.86 11.61 2.78
N SER A 19 -17.39 12.58 2.03
CA SER A 19 -18.36 13.55 2.55
C SER A 19 -19.65 12.90 3.07
N TYR A 20 -20.18 11.90 2.37
CA TYR A 20 -21.45 11.27 2.74
C TYR A 20 -21.32 10.11 3.73
N SER A 21 -20.18 9.44 3.79
CA SER A 21 -20.03 8.23 4.59
C SER A 21 -19.03 8.38 5.74
N VAL A 22 -17.90 9.02 5.54
CA VAL A 22 -16.82 9.07 6.53
C VAL A 22 -16.97 10.26 7.49
N GLU A 23 -17.30 11.44 6.99
CA GLU A 23 -17.50 12.64 7.83
C GLU A 23 -18.58 12.46 8.91
N PRO A 24 -19.75 11.86 8.62
CA PRO A 24 -20.73 11.54 9.66
C PRO A 24 -20.20 10.57 10.72
N LEU A 25 -19.35 9.59 10.33
CA LEU A 25 -18.73 8.66 11.25
C LEU A 25 -17.69 9.34 12.16
N ILE A 26 -16.90 10.26 11.62
CA ILE A 26 -15.98 11.10 12.41
C ILE A 26 -16.76 11.91 13.46
N SER A 27 -17.85 12.55 13.03
CA SER A 27 -18.72 13.33 13.91
C SER A 27 -19.35 12.46 15.01
N TRP A 28 -19.80 11.26 14.67
CA TRP A 28 -20.31 10.29 15.62
C TRP A 28 -19.23 9.81 16.60
N ALA A 29 -18.03 9.47 16.10
CA ALA A 29 -16.91 9.03 16.93
C ALA A 29 -16.52 10.09 17.96
N ARG A 30 -16.47 11.36 17.54
CA ARG A 30 -16.22 12.50 18.42
C ARG A 30 -17.31 12.65 19.47
N ALA A 31 -18.59 12.61 19.08
CA ALA A 31 -19.72 12.76 19.99
C ALA A 31 -19.80 11.64 21.04
N ASN A 32 -19.27 10.46 20.72
CA ASN A 32 -19.27 9.30 21.63
C ASN A 32 -17.92 9.07 22.32
N ASN A 33 -16.96 10.00 22.21
CA ASN A 33 -15.62 9.90 22.78
C ASN A 33 -14.87 8.62 22.41
N THR A 34 -15.09 8.10 21.19
CA THR A 34 -14.38 6.94 20.67
C THR A 34 -13.11 7.40 19.96
N ILE A 35 -12.11 7.85 20.73
CA ILE A 35 -10.89 8.52 20.25
C ILE A 35 -10.17 7.68 19.17
N MET A 36 -9.96 6.39 19.40
CA MET A 36 -9.27 5.53 18.42
C MET A 36 -10.01 5.46 17.09
N SER A 37 -11.34 5.41 17.11
CA SER A 37 -12.14 5.41 15.88
C SER A 37 -12.02 6.74 15.14
N GLU A 38 -12.04 7.86 15.86
CA GLU A 38 -11.85 9.19 15.27
C GLU A 38 -10.46 9.31 14.62
N ILE A 39 -9.39 8.89 15.31
CA ILE A 39 -8.01 8.89 14.80
C ILE A 39 -7.90 8.10 13.50
N TYR A 40 -8.35 6.85 13.46
CA TYR A 40 -8.26 6.02 12.26
C TYR A 40 -9.07 6.57 11.08
N LEU A 41 -10.26 7.11 11.33
CA LEU A 41 -11.08 7.73 10.29
C LEU A 41 -10.40 8.98 9.72
N ARG A 42 -9.81 9.82 10.57
CA ARG A 42 -9.09 11.03 10.14
C ARG A 42 -7.84 10.71 9.35
N LEU A 43 -7.01 9.77 9.82
CA LEU A 43 -5.82 9.33 9.08
C LEU A 43 -6.17 8.73 7.72
N THR A 44 -7.28 7.99 7.66
CA THR A 44 -7.80 7.46 6.39
C THR A 44 -8.20 8.59 5.44
N CYS A 45 -8.93 9.60 5.94
CA CYS A 45 -9.29 10.78 5.15
C CYS A 45 -8.04 11.54 4.69
N ALA A 46 -7.10 11.80 5.59
CA ALA A 46 -5.84 12.47 5.26
C ALA A 46 -5.09 11.75 4.14
N ALA A 47 -4.96 10.42 4.23
CA ALA A 47 -4.30 9.61 3.20
C ALA A 47 -5.03 9.68 1.85
N ILE A 48 -6.36 9.67 1.85
CA ILE A 48 -7.16 9.78 0.61
C ILE A 48 -7.03 11.19 0.03
N TYR A 49 -7.16 12.24 0.84
CA TYR A 49 -7.02 13.63 0.38
C TYR A 49 -5.62 13.88 -0.20
N HIS A 50 -4.57 13.44 0.50
CA HIS A 50 -3.19 13.52 0.02
C HIS A 50 -3.01 12.82 -1.34
N ASN A 51 -3.52 11.60 -1.50
CA ASN A 51 -3.48 10.86 -2.77
C ASN A 51 -4.25 11.54 -3.91
N CYS A 52 -5.25 12.35 -3.58
CA CYS A 52 -6.01 13.14 -4.55
C CYS A 52 -5.38 14.52 -4.83
N GLY A 53 -4.24 14.86 -4.20
CA GLY A 53 -3.57 16.15 -4.33
C GLY A 53 -4.28 17.31 -3.60
N ARG A 54 -5.16 16.97 -2.64
CA ARG A 54 -5.88 17.94 -1.80
C ARG A 54 -5.15 18.12 -0.48
N GLU A 55 -4.02 18.82 -0.54
CA GLU A 55 -3.09 18.93 0.59
C GLU A 55 -3.68 19.69 1.78
N GLU A 56 -4.49 20.73 1.55
CA GLU A 56 -5.10 21.50 2.65
C GLU A 56 -6.03 20.65 3.50
N GLU A 57 -6.88 19.83 2.87
CA GLU A 57 -7.78 18.93 3.60
C GLU A 57 -7.01 17.79 4.26
N ALA A 58 -5.99 17.27 3.61
CA ALA A 58 -5.11 16.28 4.20
C ALA A 58 -4.45 16.83 5.48
N MET A 59 -3.90 18.03 5.41
CA MET A 59 -3.25 18.69 6.56
C MET A 59 -4.24 18.99 7.69
N HIS A 60 -5.47 19.40 7.37
CA HIS A 60 -6.50 19.62 8.38
C HIS A 60 -6.77 18.36 9.23
N HIS A 61 -6.88 17.19 8.58
CA HIS A 61 -7.07 15.92 9.29
C HIS A 61 -5.83 15.50 10.08
N ILE A 62 -4.62 15.72 9.52
CA ILE A 62 -3.34 15.43 10.19
C ILE A 62 -3.19 16.26 11.47
N ASP A 63 -3.52 17.55 11.42
CA ASP A 63 -3.39 18.45 12.57
C ASP A 63 -4.25 18.02 13.73
N ILE A 64 -5.53 17.76 13.48
CA ILE A 64 -6.47 17.30 14.53
C ILE A 64 -6.02 15.94 15.09
N GLU A 65 -5.53 15.06 14.22
CA GLU A 65 -5.12 13.74 14.64
C GLU A 65 -3.86 13.77 15.52
N ILE A 66 -2.89 14.64 15.20
CA ILE A 66 -1.71 14.85 16.04
C ILE A 66 -2.11 15.37 17.42
N GLU A 67 -3.05 16.32 17.48
CA GLU A 67 -3.57 16.85 18.75
C GLU A 67 -4.24 15.76 19.61
N LEU A 68 -4.92 14.80 18.98
CA LEU A 68 -5.56 13.67 19.66
C LEU A 68 -4.57 12.58 20.09
N ALA A 69 -3.56 12.30 19.27
CA ALA A 69 -2.68 11.15 19.46
C ALA A 69 -1.47 11.42 20.35
N LEU A 70 -0.89 12.63 20.29
CA LEU A 70 0.34 12.94 21.02
C LEU A 70 0.20 12.89 22.54
N PRO A 71 -0.86 13.43 23.18
CA PRO A 71 -0.97 13.43 24.64
C PRO A 71 -0.92 12.03 25.25
N ASP A 72 -1.55 11.06 24.59
CA ASP A 72 -1.61 9.67 25.05
C ASP A 72 -0.54 8.78 24.43
N ARG A 73 0.42 9.38 23.69
CA ARG A 73 1.52 8.69 23.03
C ARG A 73 1.05 7.55 22.10
N LEU A 74 -0.03 7.77 21.37
CA LEU A 74 -0.60 6.80 20.42
C LEU A 74 0.27 6.68 19.13
N TYR A 75 1.58 6.52 19.32
CA TYR A 75 2.58 6.55 18.27
C TYR A 75 2.45 5.38 17.27
N GLY A 76 1.91 4.26 17.73
CA GLY A 76 1.69 3.10 16.89
C GLY A 76 0.78 3.39 15.69
N VAL A 77 -0.32 4.10 15.94
CA VAL A 77 -1.29 4.48 14.90
C VAL A 77 -0.66 5.43 13.88
N LEU A 78 0.09 6.44 14.36
CA LEU A 78 0.82 7.36 13.49
C LEU A 78 1.87 6.62 12.63
N ALA A 79 2.58 5.66 13.22
CA ALA A 79 3.56 4.85 12.53
C ALA A 79 2.95 4.02 11.38
N GLU A 80 1.73 3.49 11.55
CA GLU A 80 1.02 2.75 10.50
C GLU A 80 0.79 3.62 9.25
N TYR A 81 0.49 4.90 9.44
CA TYR A 81 0.19 5.82 8.35
C TYR A 81 1.40 6.57 7.78
N CYS A 82 2.60 6.44 8.37
CA CYS A 82 3.83 7.03 7.83
C CYS A 82 4.08 6.69 6.36
N ARG A 83 3.70 5.48 5.92
CA ARG A 83 3.84 5.07 4.52
C ARG A 83 2.85 5.76 3.59
N ALA A 84 1.64 6.02 4.04
CA ALA A 84 0.57 6.59 3.24
C ALA A 84 0.67 8.12 3.16
N LEU A 85 1.09 8.75 4.26
CA LEU A 85 1.14 10.20 4.39
C LEU A 85 2.52 10.80 4.14
N GLY A 86 3.62 10.01 4.35
CA GLY A 86 4.97 10.42 4.00
C GLY A 86 5.40 11.78 4.55
N GLU A 87 5.86 12.65 3.64
CA GLU A 87 6.40 13.97 3.97
C GLU A 87 5.43 14.91 4.71
N PRO A 88 4.13 15.01 4.39
CA PRO A 88 3.20 15.85 5.14
C PRO A 88 3.16 15.52 6.64
N LEU A 89 3.08 14.24 6.99
CA LEU A 89 3.06 13.80 8.39
C LEU A 89 4.41 14.04 9.07
N GLU A 90 5.53 13.72 8.38
CA GLU A 90 6.90 13.97 8.88
C GLU A 90 7.12 15.44 9.20
N LYS A 91 6.81 16.30 8.24
CA LYS A 91 7.00 17.75 8.36
C LYS A 91 6.23 18.32 9.55
N ARG A 92 5.00 17.86 9.75
CA ARG A 92 4.14 18.37 10.81
C ARG A 92 4.55 17.88 12.18
N LEU A 93 4.78 16.58 12.32
CA LEU A 93 5.22 15.97 13.58
C LEU A 93 6.58 16.49 14.04
N SER A 94 7.57 16.57 13.15
CA SER A 94 8.89 17.06 13.51
C SER A 94 8.90 18.54 13.94
N ALA A 95 7.96 19.34 13.40
CA ALA A 95 7.82 20.75 13.80
C ALA A 95 7.14 20.91 15.18
N ILE A 96 6.27 19.97 15.59
CA ILE A 96 5.56 20.02 16.87
C ILE A 96 6.38 19.35 17.99
N ASP A 97 6.85 18.12 17.73
CA ASP A 97 7.65 17.33 18.69
C ASP A 97 8.63 16.41 17.95
N GLU A 98 9.87 16.86 17.84
CA GLU A 98 10.94 16.10 17.16
C GLU A 98 11.24 14.77 17.87
N ASN A 99 11.08 14.68 19.19
CA ASN A 99 11.33 13.44 19.94
C ASN A 99 10.22 12.41 19.69
N ALA A 100 8.96 12.87 19.72
CA ALA A 100 7.84 12.01 19.31
C ALA A 100 8.02 11.49 17.89
N TRP A 101 8.45 12.35 16.96
CA TRP A 101 8.73 11.92 15.59
C TRP A 101 9.84 10.84 15.51
N LYS A 102 10.91 10.97 16.27
CA LYS A 102 11.98 9.95 16.33
C LYS A 102 11.44 8.59 16.81
N GLU A 103 10.60 8.59 17.85
CA GLU A 103 9.97 7.37 18.36
C GLU A 103 9.01 6.75 17.33
N ILE A 104 8.16 7.56 16.70
CA ILE A 104 7.23 7.12 15.65
C ILE A 104 7.99 6.53 14.44
N LYS A 105 9.09 7.18 14.03
CA LYS A 105 9.95 6.70 12.94
C LYS A 105 10.61 5.36 13.27
N ALA A 106 11.01 5.15 14.51
CA ALA A 106 11.55 3.87 14.98
C ALA A 106 10.50 2.76 14.91
N LEU A 107 9.27 3.03 15.39
CA LEU A 107 8.13 2.12 15.29
C LEU A 107 7.77 1.82 13.82
N TYR A 108 7.72 2.84 12.97
CA TYR A 108 7.47 2.67 11.54
C TYR A 108 8.48 1.73 10.88
N LYS A 109 9.76 1.84 11.23
CA LYS A 109 10.80 0.94 10.69
C LYS A 109 10.49 -0.52 11.02
N VAL A 110 10.21 -0.83 12.28
CA VAL A 110 9.85 -2.18 12.73
C VAL A 110 8.56 -2.68 12.03
N TYR A 111 7.56 -1.81 11.95
CA TYR A 111 6.29 -2.09 11.30
C TYR A 111 6.46 -2.37 9.80
N ASN A 112 7.24 -1.55 9.11
CA ASN A 112 7.49 -1.70 7.68
C ASN A 112 8.30 -2.96 7.36
N GLU A 113 9.25 -3.36 8.20
CA GLU A 113 9.98 -4.62 8.07
C GLU A 113 9.04 -5.83 8.24
N GLY A 114 8.17 -5.81 9.25
CA GLY A 114 7.16 -6.84 9.47
C GLY A 114 6.15 -6.91 8.32
N TRP A 115 5.65 -5.77 7.89
CA TRP A 115 4.73 -5.66 6.75
C TRP A 115 5.36 -6.15 5.44
N SER A 116 6.62 -5.86 5.20
CA SER A 116 7.33 -6.32 4.00
C SER A 116 7.43 -7.84 3.95
N LYS A 117 7.68 -8.49 5.08
CA LYS A 117 7.71 -9.95 5.19
C LYS A 117 6.32 -10.56 4.95
N LEU A 118 5.27 -10.01 5.56
CA LEU A 118 3.90 -10.49 5.40
C LEU A 118 3.35 -10.19 4.00
N SER A 119 3.54 -8.97 3.50
CA SER A 119 3.01 -8.54 2.21
C SER A 119 3.69 -9.24 1.04
N GLY A 120 4.95 -9.65 1.17
CA GLY A 120 5.63 -10.49 0.20
C GLY A 120 4.89 -11.81 0.01
N THR A 121 4.47 -12.46 1.10
CA THR A 121 3.72 -13.71 1.06
C THR A 121 2.28 -13.53 0.56
N VAL A 122 1.59 -12.47 1.01
CA VAL A 122 0.18 -12.19 0.61
C VAL A 122 0.10 -11.66 -0.82
N ARG A 123 1.00 -10.73 -1.21
CA ARG A 123 1.08 -10.25 -2.59
C ARG A 123 1.45 -11.36 -3.56
N GLY A 124 2.40 -12.21 -3.20
CA GLY A 124 2.75 -13.36 -4.00
C GLY A 124 1.51 -14.19 -4.33
N LYS A 125 0.69 -14.54 -3.34
CA LYS A 125 -0.56 -15.30 -3.54
C LYS A 125 -1.59 -14.55 -4.39
N GLN A 126 -1.79 -13.25 -4.18
CA GLN A 126 -2.72 -12.43 -4.96
C GLN A 126 -2.26 -12.25 -6.41
N ILE A 127 -0.97 -11.99 -6.62
CA ILE A 127 -0.40 -11.79 -7.94
C ILE A 127 -0.42 -13.11 -8.72
N ILE A 128 -0.08 -14.24 -8.08
CA ILE A 128 -0.19 -15.57 -8.68
C ILE A 128 -1.64 -15.85 -9.12
N ALA A 129 -2.64 -15.39 -8.36
CA ALA A 129 -4.05 -15.51 -8.73
C ALA A 129 -4.41 -14.69 -9.99
N THR A 130 -3.69 -13.60 -10.29
CA THR A 130 -3.89 -12.78 -11.51
C THR A 130 -3.21 -13.35 -12.75
N LEU A 131 -2.31 -14.32 -12.58
CA LEU A 131 -1.67 -15.00 -13.70
C LEU A 131 -2.64 -15.99 -14.34
N SER A 132 -2.68 -16.03 -15.67
CA SER A 132 -3.40 -17.10 -16.36
C SER A 132 -2.76 -18.45 -16.05
N ALA A 133 -3.53 -19.54 -16.22
CA ALA A 133 -3.01 -20.91 -16.03
C ALA A 133 -1.73 -21.15 -16.87
N ARG A 134 -1.72 -20.62 -18.09
CA ARG A 134 -0.58 -20.73 -19.01
C ARG A 134 0.64 -19.92 -18.53
N GLN A 135 0.43 -18.71 -18.00
CA GLN A 135 1.50 -17.88 -17.43
C GLN A 135 2.09 -18.54 -16.18
N ARG A 136 1.26 -19.12 -15.31
CA ARG A 136 1.72 -19.86 -14.12
C ARG A 136 2.59 -21.04 -14.49
N GLU A 137 2.17 -21.82 -15.49
CA GLU A 137 2.92 -23.02 -15.89
C GLU A 137 4.27 -22.64 -16.53
N VAL A 138 4.30 -21.61 -17.40
CA VAL A 138 5.56 -21.08 -17.95
C VAL A 138 6.49 -20.60 -16.84
N ALA A 139 5.97 -19.87 -15.85
CA ALA A 139 6.76 -19.36 -14.73
C ALA A 139 7.31 -20.49 -13.85
N LYS A 140 6.52 -21.53 -13.57
CA LYS A 140 6.99 -22.73 -12.84
C LYS A 140 8.13 -23.42 -13.57
N LEU A 141 7.98 -23.67 -14.86
CA LEU A 141 9.04 -24.33 -15.64
C LEU A 141 10.32 -23.48 -15.66
N ALA A 142 10.18 -22.14 -15.73
CA ALA A 142 11.32 -21.23 -15.64
C ALA A 142 11.96 -21.26 -14.25
N ALA A 143 11.17 -21.34 -13.18
CA ALA A 143 11.63 -21.51 -11.79
C ALA A 143 12.42 -22.82 -11.58
N PHE A 144 12.05 -23.85 -12.30
CA PHE A 144 12.82 -25.14 -12.34
C PHE A 144 14.09 -25.07 -13.22
N GLY A 145 14.44 -23.89 -13.75
CA GLY A 145 15.66 -23.68 -14.52
C GLY A 145 15.59 -24.06 -16.00
N LEU A 146 14.41 -24.41 -16.52
CA LEU A 146 14.26 -24.74 -17.94
C LEU A 146 14.54 -23.52 -18.82
N SER A 147 15.25 -23.72 -19.92
CA SER A 147 15.45 -22.71 -20.96
C SER A 147 14.14 -22.41 -21.70
N ASN A 148 14.05 -21.25 -22.36
CA ASN A 148 12.88 -20.89 -23.16
C ASN A 148 12.57 -21.88 -24.28
N LYS A 149 13.60 -22.56 -24.82
CA LYS A 149 13.44 -23.59 -25.83
C LYS A 149 12.80 -24.86 -25.27
N GLU A 150 13.25 -25.28 -24.08
CA GLU A 150 12.68 -26.44 -23.37
C GLU A 150 11.25 -26.20 -22.94
N ILE A 151 10.94 -24.98 -22.41
CA ILE A 151 9.58 -24.58 -22.08
C ILE A 151 8.69 -24.60 -23.33
N ALA A 152 9.17 -24.04 -24.44
CA ALA A 152 8.44 -24.02 -25.71
C ALA A 152 8.10 -25.43 -26.18
N ALA A 153 9.10 -26.33 -26.18
CA ALA A 153 8.93 -27.74 -26.57
C ALA A 153 7.92 -28.44 -25.62
N ARG A 154 8.05 -28.25 -24.31
CA ARG A 154 7.24 -28.94 -23.32
C ARG A 154 5.76 -28.46 -23.31
N MET A 155 5.53 -27.19 -23.62
CA MET A 155 4.20 -26.60 -23.65
C MET A 155 3.54 -26.50 -25.00
N GLY A 156 4.22 -26.98 -26.08
CA GLY A 156 3.72 -26.84 -27.42
C GLY A 156 3.55 -25.38 -27.87
N MET A 157 4.46 -24.51 -27.43
CA MET A 157 4.42 -23.06 -27.69
C MET A 157 5.55 -22.63 -28.61
N SER A 158 5.36 -21.51 -29.33
CA SER A 158 6.49 -20.87 -30.01
C SER A 158 7.44 -20.22 -29.01
N LEU A 159 8.72 -20.09 -29.37
CA LEU A 159 9.73 -19.44 -28.52
C LEU A 159 9.36 -17.98 -28.20
N SER A 160 8.73 -17.28 -29.16
CA SER A 160 8.25 -15.91 -28.98
C SER A 160 7.11 -15.84 -27.96
N ALA A 161 6.18 -16.79 -28.00
CA ALA A 161 5.06 -16.87 -27.03
C ALA A 161 5.55 -17.13 -25.60
N VAL A 162 6.59 -17.98 -25.43
CA VAL A 162 7.22 -18.20 -24.12
C VAL A 162 7.87 -16.91 -23.60
N LYS A 163 8.65 -16.22 -24.44
CA LYS A 163 9.27 -14.94 -24.04
C LYS A 163 8.22 -13.91 -23.63
N GLN A 164 7.14 -13.80 -24.39
CA GLN A 164 6.06 -12.85 -24.11
C GLN A 164 5.31 -13.21 -22.81
N ALA A 165 5.10 -14.51 -22.56
CA ALA A 165 4.50 -14.98 -21.31
C ALA A 165 5.39 -14.65 -20.08
N LEU A 166 6.71 -14.86 -20.20
CA LEU A 166 7.67 -14.54 -19.13
C LEU A 166 7.74 -13.02 -18.87
N LEU A 167 7.79 -12.19 -19.92
CA LEU A 167 7.71 -10.74 -19.77
C LEU A 167 6.43 -10.32 -19.03
N SER A 168 5.28 -10.84 -19.46
CA SER A 168 4.00 -10.56 -18.82
C SER A 168 3.94 -11.03 -17.35
N VAL A 169 4.60 -12.13 -17.02
CA VAL A 169 4.75 -12.57 -15.61
C VAL A 169 5.59 -11.56 -14.84
N THR A 170 6.75 -11.16 -15.35
CA THR A 170 7.63 -10.17 -14.72
C THR A 170 6.91 -8.83 -14.54
N ASP A 171 6.19 -8.34 -15.55
CA ASP A 171 5.42 -7.09 -15.48
C ASP A 171 4.31 -7.15 -14.40
N LYS A 172 3.61 -8.28 -14.30
CA LYS A 172 2.54 -8.46 -13.31
C LYS A 172 3.05 -8.68 -11.90
N THR A 173 4.17 -9.38 -11.76
CA THR A 173 4.71 -9.79 -10.46
C THR A 173 5.74 -8.81 -9.90
N GLY A 174 6.41 -8.07 -10.79
CA GLY A 174 7.59 -7.26 -10.43
C GLY A 174 8.82 -8.09 -10.05
N VAL A 175 8.79 -9.41 -10.31
CA VAL A 175 9.82 -10.38 -9.90
C VAL A 175 10.60 -10.81 -11.14
N SER A 176 11.92 -10.83 -11.07
CA SER A 176 12.79 -11.30 -12.15
C SER A 176 12.72 -12.84 -12.27
N ARG A 177 13.13 -13.35 -13.44
CA ARG A 177 13.11 -14.80 -13.69
C ARG A 177 13.87 -15.61 -12.65
N ASP A 178 15.01 -15.11 -12.18
CA ASP A 178 15.89 -15.80 -11.25
C ASP A 178 15.27 -15.90 -9.84
N GLU A 179 14.27 -15.06 -9.55
CA GLU A 179 13.54 -15.04 -8.29
C GLU A 179 12.23 -15.85 -8.32
N PHE A 180 11.84 -16.40 -9.48
CA PHE A 180 10.59 -17.17 -9.59
C PHE A 180 10.52 -18.36 -8.65
N ALA A 181 11.65 -19.02 -8.37
CA ALA A 181 11.70 -20.18 -7.48
C ALA A 181 11.28 -19.86 -6.03
N GLY A 182 11.53 -18.63 -5.56
CA GLY A 182 11.11 -18.18 -4.23
C GLY A 182 9.71 -17.54 -4.21
N PHE A 183 9.14 -17.28 -5.40
CA PHE A 183 7.89 -16.57 -5.55
C PHE A 183 6.68 -17.50 -5.81
N LEU A 184 6.89 -18.63 -6.49
CA LEU A 184 5.87 -19.61 -6.91
C LEU A 184 5.78 -20.79 -5.95
#